data_75e7f50c1f940f186f4472a1cc93a0ef
#
_entry.id   75e7f50c1f940f186f4472a1cc93a0ef
#
_cell.length_a   1.000
_cell.length_b   1.000
_cell.length_c   1.000
_cell.angle_alpha   90.00
_cell.angle_beta   90.00
_cell.angle_gamma   90.00
#
_symmetry.space_group_name_H-M   'P 1'
#
loop_
_entity.id
_entity.type
_entity.pdbx_description
1 polymer ?
#
loop_
_entity_poly.entity_id
_entity_poly.type
_entity_poly.pdbx_seq_one_letter_code
_entity_poly.pdbx_strand_id
1 'polypeptide(L)'
;MNNRFAAILAAGSLGFFATVAFAENPMVGGAAMYSNKDIVDNAVNSKDHTTLVAAVKAAGLVETLKGKGPFTVFAPTNEAFAKLPAGTVDTLLKPENKEKLATILKCHVVSADAMSSAIGKMIADDKGAHPVKTVGGCMLTAKMKGDKITLTDEKGDVATVTIADVKQSNGVIHVIDGVMLPKA
;
A
#
# COMPACT_ATOMS: atom_id res chain seq x y z
N MET A 1 31.52 22.88 72.59
CA MET A 1 30.33 23.51 72.01
C MET A 1 30.09 22.83 70.66
N ASN A 2 29.08 21.99 70.60
CA ASN A 2 28.85 21.04 69.54
C ASN A 2 27.79 21.61 68.59
N ASN A 3 28.11 21.74 67.30
CA ASN A 3 27.08 21.96 66.24
C ASN A 3 27.09 20.79 65.24
N ARG A 4 26.09 19.98 65.38
CA ARG A 4 25.75 18.90 64.39
C ARG A 4 24.85 19.49 63.32
N PHE A 5 25.35 19.61 62.11
CA PHE A 5 24.49 19.86 60.93
C PHE A 5 24.08 18.53 60.38
N ALA A 6 22.78 18.28 60.44
CA ALA A 6 22.14 17.15 59.75
C ALA A 6 21.90 17.52 58.28
N ALA A 7 22.53 16.77 57.38
CA ALA A 7 22.25 16.86 55.93
C ALA A 7 21.02 16.00 55.58
N ILE A 8 19.95 16.63 55.09
CA ILE A 8 18.77 15.97 54.56
C ILE A 8 19.05 15.67 53.08
N LEU A 9 19.22 14.38 52.75
CA LEU A 9 19.21 13.91 51.36
C LEU A 9 17.76 13.85 50.86
N ALA A 10 17.39 14.77 49.96
CA ALA A 10 16.17 14.70 49.20
C ALA A 10 16.41 13.75 48.03
N ALA A 11 15.87 12.53 48.09
CA ALA A 11 15.83 11.59 46.97
C ALA A 11 14.74 12.05 46.00
N GLY A 12 15.17 12.75 44.93
CA GLY A 12 14.30 13.07 43.83
C GLY A 12 14.09 11.83 42.96
N SER A 13 12.92 11.20 43.03
CA SER A 13 12.52 10.16 42.08
C SER A 13 12.21 10.81 40.73
N LEU A 14 13.13 10.69 39.76
CA LEU A 14 12.81 10.97 38.36
C LEU A 14 11.82 9.90 37.87
N GLY A 15 10.56 10.27 37.86
CA GLY A 15 9.54 9.49 37.18
C GLY A 15 9.82 9.48 35.68
N PHE A 16 10.27 8.34 35.15
CA PHE A 16 10.35 8.09 33.70
C PHE A 16 8.92 7.98 33.18
N PHE A 17 8.35 9.07 32.69
CA PHE A 17 7.14 8.99 31.86
C PHE A 17 7.54 8.40 30.53
N ALA A 18 7.35 7.09 30.39
CA ALA A 18 7.38 6.45 29.07
C ALA A 18 6.21 7.03 28.24
N THR A 19 6.51 7.96 27.37
CA THR A 19 5.57 8.39 26.34
C THR A 19 5.35 7.21 25.41
N VAL A 20 4.19 6.57 25.53
CA VAL A 20 3.75 5.58 24.55
C VAL A 20 3.50 6.37 23.26
N ALA A 21 4.45 6.34 22.35
CA ALA A 21 4.24 6.84 21.00
C ALA A 21 3.19 5.93 20.34
N PHE A 22 1.96 6.38 20.30
CA PHE A 22 0.96 5.77 19.43
C PHE A 22 1.47 5.98 18.00
N ALA A 23 1.75 4.89 17.30
CA ALA A 23 2.05 4.96 15.88
C ALA A 23 0.83 5.58 15.20
N GLU A 24 1.01 6.80 14.70
CA GLU A 24 -0.06 7.51 14.00
C GLU A 24 -0.42 6.72 12.74
N ASN A 25 -1.72 6.47 12.54
CA ASN A 25 -2.16 5.75 11.35
C ASN A 25 -1.84 6.58 10.11
N PRO A 26 -1.22 5.99 9.07
CA PRO A 26 -0.90 6.73 7.86
C PRO A 26 -2.16 7.30 7.22
N MET A 27 -2.08 8.54 6.75
CA MET A 27 -3.16 9.22 6.07
C MET A 27 -3.08 8.96 4.57
N VAL A 28 -4.17 8.49 3.97
CA VAL A 28 -4.26 8.26 2.51
C VAL A 28 -5.59 8.83 2.01
N GLY A 29 -5.52 9.77 1.08
CA GLY A 29 -6.71 10.43 0.54
C GLY A 29 -7.57 11.13 1.59
N GLY A 30 -6.92 11.70 2.63
CA GLY A 30 -7.59 12.41 3.72
C GLY A 30 -8.26 11.49 4.75
N ALA A 31 -8.05 10.18 4.69
CA ALA A 31 -8.56 9.21 5.67
C ALA A 31 -7.41 8.49 6.39
N ALA A 32 -7.56 8.26 7.70
CA ALA A 32 -6.64 7.44 8.46
C ALA A 32 -6.81 5.96 8.08
N MET A 33 -5.69 5.28 7.84
CA MET A 33 -5.65 3.85 7.50
C MET A 33 -5.35 3.04 8.76
N TYR A 34 -6.31 2.28 9.21
CA TYR A 34 -6.22 1.52 10.46
C TYR A 34 -5.67 0.13 10.22
N SER A 35 -4.60 -0.25 10.92
CA SER A 35 -3.97 -1.57 10.79
C SER A 35 -4.84 -2.74 11.26
N ASN A 36 -5.91 -2.47 12.00
CA ASN A 36 -6.90 -3.46 12.44
C ASN A 36 -8.10 -3.62 11.50
N LYS A 37 -8.15 -2.87 10.39
CA LYS A 37 -9.14 -3.00 9.32
C LYS A 37 -8.52 -3.66 8.10
N ASP A 38 -9.34 -4.34 7.31
CA ASP A 38 -8.88 -4.92 6.06
C ASP A 38 -8.66 -3.87 4.95
N ILE A 39 -8.05 -4.32 3.86
CA ILE A 39 -7.71 -3.48 2.70
C ILE A 39 -8.94 -2.74 2.15
N VAL A 40 -10.09 -3.42 2.06
CA VAL A 40 -11.30 -2.83 1.48
C VAL A 40 -11.92 -1.83 2.44
N ASP A 41 -12.04 -2.17 3.72
CA ASP A 41 -12.64 -1.31 4.74
C ASP A 41 -11.87 -0.01 4.97
N ASN A 42 -10.58 0.00 4.70
CA ASN A 42 -9.77 1.21 4.69
C ASN A 42 -9.88 1.97 3.36
N ALA A 43 -9.75 1.27 2.22
CA ALA A 43 -9.75 1.91 0.90
C ALA A 43 -11.03 2.68 0.61
N VAL A 44 -12.20 2.21 1.08
CA VAL A 44 -13.49 2.90 0.87
C VAL A 44 -13.57 4.28 1.51
N ASN A 45 -12.72 4.58 2.49
CA ASN A 45 -12.67 5.88 3.16
C ASN A 45 -11.70 6.86 2.46
N SER A 46 -10.84 6.38 1.57
CA SER A 46 -9.87 7.19 0.86
C SER A 46 -10.53 7.92 -0.32
N LYS A 47 -10.45 9.24 -0.32
CA LYS A 47 -10.95 10.07 -1.43
C LYS A 47 -10.11 9.90 -2.71
N ASP A 48 -8.86 9.47 -2.58
CA ASP A 48 -7.93 9.28 -3.70
C ASP A 48 -8.12 7.93 -4.41
N HIS A 49 -8.95 7.02 -3.86
CA HIS A 49 -9.14 5.66 -4.37
C HIS A 49 -10.60 5.34 -4.72
N THR A 50 -11.43 6.34 -4.94
CA THR A 50 -12.86 6.14 -5.27
C THR A 50 -13.06 5.35 -6.55
N THR A 51 -12.25 5.62 -7.59
CA THR A 51 -12.25 4.88 -8.86
C THR A 51 -11.82 3.42 -8.66
N LEU A 52 -10.76 3.18 -7.88
CA LEU A 52 -10.30 1.83 -7.55
C LEU A 52 -11.39 1.04 -6.81
N VAL A 53 -12.03 1.64 -5.82
CA VAL A 53 -13.12 1.01 -5.06
C VAL A 53 -14.29 0.66 -5.96
N ALA A 54 -14.69 1.57 -6.87
CA ALA A 54 -15.73 1.31 -7.85
C ALA A 54 -15.35 0.14 -8.79
N ALA A 55 -14.09 0.11 -9.24
CA ALA A 55 -13.57 -0.96 -10.09
C ALA A 55 -13.55 -2.32 -9.38
N VAL A 56 -13.11 -2.37 -8.12
CA VAL A 56 -13.10 -3.60 -7.29
C VAL A 56 -14.52 -4.14 -7.10
N LYS A 57 -15.50 -3.27 -6.87
CA LYS A 57 -16.92 -3.65 -6.76
C LYS A 57 -17.47 -4.18 -8.09
N ALA A 58 -17.23 -3.47 -9.19
CA ALA A 58 -17.67 -3.87 -10.53
C ALA A 58 -17.05 -5.21 -10.97
N ALA A 59 -15.79 -5.45 -10.64
CA ALA A 59 -15.10 -6.72 -10.90
C ALA A 59 -15.54 -7.88 -9.99
N GLY A 60 -16.28 -7.60 -8.89
CA GLY A 60 -16.69 -8.61 -7.91
C GLY A 60 -15.54 -9.14 -7.06
N LEU A 61 -14.49 -8.34 -6.83
CA LEU A 61 -13.29 -8.74 -6.09
C LEU A 61 -13.33 -8.33 -4.60
N VAL A 62 -14.42 -7.74 -4.13
CA VAL A 62 -14.55 -7.27 -2.75
C VAL A 62 -14.28 -8.40 -1.76
N GLU A 63 -15.00 -9.53 -1.89
CA GLU A 63 -14.84 -10.68 -0.98
C GLU A 63 -13.45 -11.31 -1.07
N THR A 64 -12.85 -11.31 -2.26
CA THR A 64 -11.48 -11.81 -2.46
C THR A 64 -10.48 -10.96 -1.67
N LEU A 65 -10.59 -9.63 -1.75
CA LEU A 65 -9.69 -8.71 -1.05
C LEU A 65 -10.01 -8.54 0.44
N LYS A 66 -11.19 -8.96 0.90
CA LYS A 66 -11.54 -9.10 2.34
C LYS A 66 -11.07 -10.41 2.94
N GLY A 67 -10.59 -11.35 2.13
CA GLY A 67 -10.06 -12.63 2.56
C GLY A 67 -8.85 -12.49 3.50
N LYS A 68 -8.45 -13.63 4.08
CA LYS A 68 -7.41 -13.66 5.14
C LYS A 68 -6.02 -13.20 4.69
N GLY A 69 -5.75 -13.08 3.40
CA GLY A 69 -4.42 -12.70 2.91
C GLY A 69 -3.32 -13.72 3.22
N PRO A 70 -2.05 -13.33 3.31
CA PRO A 70 -1.58 -11.95 3.16
C PRO A 70 -1.63 -11.42 1.73
N PHE A 71 -1.96 -10.15 1.57
CA PHE A 71 -1.97 -9.49 0.26
C PHE A 71 -1.06 -8.26 0.27
N THR A 72 -0.35 -8.04 -0.83
CA THR A 72 0.21 -6.73 -1.15
C THR A 72 -0.58 -6.14 -2.30
N VAL A 73 -1.19 -4.98 -2.08
CA VAL A 73 -1.98 -4.29 -3.09
C VAL A 73 -1.27 -3.01 -3.51
N PHE A 74 -0.94 -2.93 -4.79
CA PHE A 74 -0.49 -1.69 -5.42
C PHE A 74 -1.72 -0.89 -5.83
N ALA A 75 -2.10 0.11 -5.03
CA ALA A 75 -3.35 0.84 -5.17
C ALA A 75 -3.16 2.11 -6.03
N PRO A 76 -3.64 2.11 -7.29
CA PRO A 76 -3.59 3.31 -8.13
C PRO A 76 -4.59 4.35 -7.65
N THR A 77 -4.17 5.62 -7.64
CA THR A 77 -5.01 6.76 -7.29
C THR A 77 -6.00 7.09 -8.41
N ASN A 78 -7.00 7.92 -8.11
CA ASN A 78 -7.89 8.48 -9.14
C ASN A 78 -7.11 9.16 -10.26
N GLU A 79 -6.03 9.87 -9.91
CA GLU A 79 -5.14 10.51 -10.88
C GLU A 79 -4.39 9.49 -11.76
N ALA A 80 -4.02 8.34 -11.20
CA ALA A 80 -3.42 7.25 -11.97
C ALA A 80 -4.40 6.72 -13.04
N PHE A 81 -5.66 6.54 -12.68
CA PHE A 81 -6.70 6.17 -13.64
C PHE A 81 -6.96 7.26 -14.69
N ALA A 82 -6.86 8.54 -14.32
CA ALA A 82 -7.04 9.66 -15.25
C ALA A 82 -5.93 9.75 -16.32
N LYS A 83 -4.78 9.12 -16.09
CA LYS A 83 -3.70 9.01 -17.10
C LYS A 83 -4.02 8.00 -18.21
N LEU A 84 -4.97 7.12 -18.01
CA LEU A 84 -5.43 6.20 -19.06
C LEU A 84 -6.13 6.97 -20.18
N PRO A 85 -6.14 6.44 -21.43
CA PRO A 85 -6.88 7.07 -22.52
C PRO A 85 -8.34 7.36 -22.14
N ALA A 86 -8.88 8.49 -22.60
CA ALA A 86 -10.25 8.91 -22.30
C ALA A 86 -11.26 7.79 -22.62
N GLY A 87 -12.22 7.56 -21.71
CA GLY A 87 -13.23 6.51 -21.84
C GLY A 87 -12.77 5.08 -21.52
N THR A 88 -11.46 4.87 -21.25
CA THR A 88 -10.97 3.52 -20.89
C THR A 88 -11.58 3.04 -19.59
N VAL A 89 -11.62 3.89 -18.56
CA VAL A 89 -12.18 3.55 -17.26
C VAL A 89 -13.66 3.25 -17.36
N ASP A 90 -14.43 4.11 -18.04
CA ASP A 90 -15.86 3.91 -18.26
C ASP A 90 -16.16 2.62 -19.02
N THR A 91 -15.34 2.30 -20.01
CA THR A 91 -15.44 1.05 -20.77
C THR A 91 -15.14 -0.16 -19.88
N LEU A 92 -14.09 -0.11 -19.05
CA LEU A 92 -13.72 -1.20 -18.15
C LEU A 92 -14.77 -1.45 -17.04
N LEU A 93 -15.48 -0.41 -16.61
CA LEU A 93 -16.53 -0.51 -15.60
C LEU A 93 -17.83 -1.13 -16.13
N LYS A 94 -17.97 -1.29 -17.43
CA LYS A 94 -19.16 -1.94 -18.03
C LYS A 94 -19.22 -3.43 -17.69
N PRO A 95 -20.44 -3.97 -17.46
CA PRO A 95 -20.61 -5.38 -17.10
C PRO A 95 -19.97 -6.38 -18.09
N GLU A 96 -19.98 -6.08 -19.39
CA GLU A 96 -19.36 -6.89 -20.42
C GLU A 96 -17.83 -6.99 -20.30
N ASN A 97 -17.19 -6.05 -19.61
CA ASN A 97 -15.74 -6.01 -19.39
C ASN A 97 -15.30 -6.48 -18.00
N LYS A 98 -16.22 -7.05 -17.21
CA LYS A 98 -15.97 -7.47 -15.83
C LYS A 98 -14.74 -8.37 -15.67
N GLU A 99 -14.58 -9.36 -16.56
CA GLU A 99 -13.43 -10.29 -16.50
C GLU A 99 -12.10 -9.58 -16.83
N LYS A 100 -12.13 -8.70 -17.83
CA LYS A 100 -10.96 -7.89 -18.20
C LYS A 100 -10.57 -6.95 -17.06
N LEU A 101 -11.53 -6.30 -16.43
CA LEU A 101 -11.31 -5.45 -15.26
C LEU A 101 -10.76 -6.27 -14.10
N ALA A 102 -11.32 -7.44 -13.81
CA ALA A 102 -10.84 -8.33 -12.76
C ALA A 102 -9.38 -8.77 -13.01
N THR A 103 -9.00 -9.07 -14.26
CA THR A 103 -7.62 -9.40 -14.61
C THR A 103 -6.69 -8.22 -14.35
N ILE A 104 -7.04 -7.01 -14.80
CA ILE A 104 -6.26 -5.79 -14.57
C ILE A 104 -6.09 -5.56 -13.05
N LEU A 105 -7.16 -5.64 -12.27
CA LEU A 105 -7.08 -5.44 -10.82
C LEU A 105 -6.23 -6.51 -10.13
N LYS A 106 -6.31 -7.76 -10.56
CA LYS A 106 -5.45 -8.84 -10.05
C LYS A 106 -3.98 -8.65 -10.41
N CYS A 107 -3.66 -7.89 -11.48
CA CYS A 107 -2.27 -7.49 -11.80
C CYS A 107 -1.70 -6.48 -10.78
N HIS A 108 -2.53 -5.91 -9.93
CA HIS A 108 -2.13 -5.02 -8.83
C HIS A 108 -2.02 -5.74 -7.47
N VAL A 109 -2.29 -7.04 -7.42
CA VAL A 109 -2.33 -7.82 -6.19
C VAL A 109 -1.28 -8.91 -6.20
N VAL A 110 -0.52 -9.00 -5.12
CA VAL A 110 0.46 -10.07 -4.87
C VAL A 110 0.01 -10.83 -3.62
N SER A 111 0.02 -12.17 -3.67
CA SER A 111 -0.36 -13.02 -2.53
C SER A 111 0.84 -13.21 -1.57
N ALA A 112 1.34 -12.12 -1.05
CA ALA A 112 2.42 -12.06 -0.06
C ALA A 112 2.34 -10.74 0.71
N ASP A 113 2.93 -10.68 1.88
CA ASP A 113 3.11 -9.44 2.64
C ASP A 113 4.49 -8.86 2.32
N ALA A 114 4.56 -7.98 1.33
CA ALA A 114 5.79 -7.39 0.84
C ALA A 114 5.90 -5.92 1.27
N MET A 115 6.57 -5.68 2.39
CA MET A 115 6.93 -4.33 2.84
C MET A 115 7.98 -3.71 1.90
N SER A 116 8.03 -2.39 1.82
CA SER A 116 8.95 -1.65 0.95
C SER A 116 10.42 -2.03 1.19
N SER A 117 10.80 -2.26 2.44
CA SER A 117 12.15 -2.72 2.81
C SER A 117 12.47 -4.11 2.24
N ALA A 118 11.50 -5.03 2.25
CA ALA A 118 11.66 -6.36 1.67
C ALA A 118 11.76 -6.28 0.13
N ILE A 119 10.91 -5.47 -0.50
CA ILE A 119 10.97 -5.22 -1.94
C ILE A 119 12.33 -4.61 -2.32
N GLY A 120 12.80 -3.59 -1.58
CA GLY A 120 14.10 -2.95 -1.81
C GLY A 120 15.26 -3.94 -1.70
N LYS A 121 15.20 -4.86 -0.72
CA LYS A 121 16.22 -5.92 -0.57
C LYS A 121 16.18 -6.88 -1.75
N MET A 122 15.01 -7.36 -2.17
CA MET A 122 14.89 -8.24 -3.34
C MET A 122 15.39 -7.57 -4.61
N ILE A 123 15.14 -6.27 -4.81
CA ILE A 123 15.66 -5.50 -5.93
C ILE A 123 17.21 -5.47 -5.89
N ALA A 124 17.80 -5.28 -4.71
CA ALA A 124 19.26 -5.24 -4.56
C ALA A 124 19.86 -6.63 -4.82
N ASP A 125 19.27 -7.69 -4.28
CA ASP A 125 19.72 -9.08 -4.46
C ASP A 125 19.67 -9.49 -5.96
N ASP A 126 18.67 -8.97 -6.70
CA ASP A 126 18.48 -9.21 -8.14
C ASP A 126 19.16 -8.14 -9.04
N LYS A 127 20.24 -7.54 -8.55
CA LYS A 127 21.07 -6.59 -9.33
C LYS A 127 20.30 -5.36 -9.85
N GLY A 128 19.28 -4.92 -9.11
CA GLY A 128 18.57 -3.68 -9.37
C GLY A 128 17.21 -3.82 -10.08
N ALA A 129 16.77 -5.05 -10.39
CA ALA A 129 15.45 -5.29 -11.00
C ALA A 129 14.86 -6.62 -10.53
N HIS A 130 13.80 -6.57 -9.72
CA HIS A 130 13.14 -7.76 -9.18
C HIS A 130 11.82 -8.05 -9.92
N PRO A 131 11.61 -9.28 -10.44
CA PRO A 131 10.35 -9.67 -11.06
C PRO A 131 9.31 -9.97 -9.98
N VAL A 132 8.16 -9.32 -10.06
CA VAL A 132 7.03 -9.48 -9.14
C VAL A 132 5.89 -10.18 -9.87
N LYS A 133 5.60 -11.42 -9.49
CA LYS A 133 4.46 -12.16 -10.03
C LYS A 133 3.18 -11.79 -9.28
N THR A 134 2.17 -11.35 -10.00
CA THR A 134 0.87 -10.97 -9.45
C THR A 134 -0.15 -12.10 -9.47
N VAL A 135 -1.24 -11.94 -8.70
CA VAL A 135 -2.36 -12.89 -8.68
C VAL A 135 -3.05 -12.98 -10.04
N GLY A 136 -3.01 -11.92 -10.83
CA GLY A 136 -3.54 -11.90 -12.21
C GLY A 136 -2.66 -12.58 -13.24
N GLY A 137 -1.49 -13.08 -12.84
CA GLY A 137 -0.52 -13.69 -13.74
C GLY A 137 0.40 -12.71 -14.45
N CYS A 138 0.24 -11.41 -14.21
CA CYS A 138 1.11 -10.36 -14.74
C CYS A 138 2.48 -10.41 -14.08
N MET A 139 3.52 -10.11 -14.85
CA MET A 139 4.87 -9.94 -14.37
C MET A 139 5.21 -8.45 -14.32
N LEU A 140 5.34 -7.92 -13.12
CA LEU A 140 5.82 -6.56 -12.93
C LEU A 140 7.33 -6.60 -12.68
N THR A 141 8.04 -5.54 -13.03
CA THR A 141 9.46 -5.38 -12.69
C THR A 141 9.59 -4.25 -11.67
N ALA A 142 9.97 -4.60 -10.45
CA ALA A 142 10.25 -3.62 -9.40
C ALA A 142 11.70 -3.14 -9.50
N LYS A 143 11.91 -1.83 -9.42
CA LYS A 143 13.24 -1.17 -9.40
C LYS A 143 13.27 -0.05 -8.38
N MET A 144 14.46 0.31 -7.92
CA MET A 144 14.67 1.53 -7.13
C MET A 144 14.98 2.71 -8.06
N LYS A 145 14.30 3.84 -7.82
CA LYS A 145 14.62 5.13 -8.43
C LYS A 145 14.85 6.14 -7.31
N GLY A 146 16.10 6.31 -6.94
CA GLY A 146 16.44 7.00 -5.70
C GLY A 146 15.96 6.20 -4.50
N ASP A 147 15.16 6.81 -3.66
CA ASP A 147 14.52 6.23 -2.46
C ASP A 147 13.12 5.62 -2.71
N LYS A 148 12.64 5.70 -3.95
CA LYS A 148 11.29 5.24 -4.32
C LYS A 148 11.33 3.94 -5.11
N ILE A 149 10.35 3.08 -4.85
CA ILE A 149 10.11 1.89 -5.65
C ILE A 149 9.30 2.29 -6.89
N THR A 150 9.73 1.80 -8.04
CA THR A 150 8.98 1.89 -9.29
C THR A 150 8.61 0.49 -9.76
N LEU A 151 7.44 0.37 -10.37
CA LEU A 151 6.94 -0.85 -10.98
C LEU A 151 6.79 -0.61 -12.47
N THR A 152 7.34 -1.49 -13.28
CA THR A 152 7.16 -1.49 -14.73
C THR A 152 6.28 -2.67 -15.08
N ASP A 153 5.22 -2.44 -15.84
CA ASP A 153 4.33 -3.50 -16.32
C ASP A 153 4.84 -4.15 -17.63
N GLU A 154 4.08 -5.10 -18.15
CA GLU A 154 4.44 -5.84 -19.36
C GLU A 154 4.31 -5.02 -20.66
N LYS A 155 3.70 -3.83 -20.60
CA LYS A 155 3.65 -2.86 -21.71
C LYS A 155 4.81 -1.87 -21.67
N GLY A 156 5.55 -1.82 -20.55
CA GLY A 156 6.62 -0.87 -20.32
C GLY A 156 6.18 0.41 -19.62
N ASP A 157 4.91 0.48 -19.20
CA ASP A 157 4.41 1.60 -18.40
C ASP A 157 4.99 1.53 -16.99
N VAL A 158 5.36 2.68 -16.43
CA VAL A 158 6.01 2.78 -15.13
C VAL A 158 5.12 3.51 -14.14
N ALA A 159 4.87 2.89 -13.00
CA ALA A 159 4.25 3.51 -11.85
C ALA A 159 5.25 3.65 -10.70
N THR A 160 5.14 4.74 -9.95
CA THR A 160 5.97 5.01 -8.78
C THR A 160 5.14 4.83 -7.52
N VAL A 161 5.72 4.18 -6.50
CA VAL A 161 5.14 4.10 -5.17
C VAL A 161 5.27 5.48 -4.51
N THR A 162 4.13 6.09 -4.22
CA THR A 162 4.06 7.43 -3.60
C THR A 162 3.90 7.37 -2.09
N ILE A 163 3.14 6.38 -1.58
CA ILE A 163 3.00 6.08 -0.16
C ILE A 163 3.20 4.57 -0.01
N ALA A 164 4.19 4.18 0.78
CA ALA A 164 4.51 2.78 1.03
C ALA A 164 4.06 2.31 2.41
N ASP A 165 4.00 1.00 2.60
CA ASP A 165 3.86 0.34 3.90
C ASP A 165 2.61 0.71 4.70
N VAL A 166 1.49 0.94 4.00
CA VAL A 166 0.19 1.16 4.63
C VAL A 166 -0.37 -0.19 5.10
N LYS A 167 -0.11 -0.53 6.36
CA LYS A 167 -0.48 -1.82 6.95
C LYS A 167 -1.98 -1.97 7.15
N GLN A 168 -2.46 -3.16 6.88
CA GLN A 168 -3.85 -3.59 7.03
C GLN A 168 -3.90 -4.90 7.83
N SER A 169 -5.07 -5.31 8.29
CA SER A 169 -5.22 -6.57 9.03
C SER A 169 -4.96 -7.81 8.16
N ASN A 170 -5.13 -7.70 6.85
CA ASN A 170 -4.95 -8.81 5.90
C ASN A 170 -3.87 -8.53 4.83
N GLY A 171 -3.02 -7.54 5.03
CA GLY A 171 -1.90 -7.25 4.13
C GLY A 171 -1.35 -5.85 4.19
N VAL A 172 -0.78 -5.39 3.10
CA VAL A 172 -0.19 -4.05 2.97
C VAL A 172 -0.64 -3.39 1.66
N ILE A 173 -0.85 -2.08 1.71
CA ILE A 173 -1.11 -1.25 0.54
C ILE A 173 0.13 -0.41 0.23
N HIS A 174 0.51 -0.35 -1.03
CA HIS A 174 1.42 0.63 -1.59
C HIS A 174 0.65 1.49 -2.60
N VAL A 175 0.55 2.78 -2.35
CA VAL A 175 -0.14 3.71 -3.27
C VAL A 175 0.78 4.01 -4.45
N ILE A 176 0.24 3.91 -5.66
CA ILE A 176 0.98 4.13 -6.91
C ILE A 176 0.32 5.19 -7.79
N ASP A 177 1.12 5.85 -8.61
CA ASP A 177 0.71 6.95 -9.49
C ASP A 177 0.41 6.52 -10.94
N GLY A 178 0.35 5.22 -11.20
CA GLY A 178 0.04 4.64 -12.50
C GLY A 178 -0.76 3.35 -12.38
N VAL A 179 -1.49 2.97 -13.43
CA VAL A 179 -2.25 1.71 -13.50
C VAL A 179 -1.40 0.68 -14.23
N MET A 180 -1.25 -0.51 -13.65
CA MET A 180 -0.52 -1.62 -14.26
C MET A 180 -1.41 -2.41 -15.20
N LEU A 181 -1.00 -2.55 -16.45
CA LEU A 181 -1.77 -3.23 -17.48
C LEU A 181 -1.13 -4.56 -17.87
N PRO A 182 -1.93 -5.63 -18.04
CA PRO A 182 -1.42 -6.87 -18.58
C PRO A 182 -0.97 -6.70 -20.04
N LYS A 183 -0.08 -7.55 -20.48
CA LYS A 183 0.20 -7.72 -21.91
C LYS A 183 -1.10 -8.11 -22.61
N ALA A 184 -1.39 -7.46 -23.73
CA ALA A 184 -2.61 -7.73 -24.52
C ALA A 184 -2.56 -9.13 -25.16
#